data_b66c8eddb1a573b7d68a3c5ec815acdc
#
_entry.id   b66c8eddb1a573b7d68a3c5ec815acdc
#
_cell.length_a   1.000
_cell.length_b   1.000
_cell.length_c   1.000
_cell.angle_alpha   90.00
_cell.angle_beta   90.00
_cell.angle_gamma   90.00
#
_symmetry.space_group_name_H-M   'P 1'
#
loop_
_entity.id
_entity.type
_entity.pdbx_description
1 polymer ?
#
loop_
_entity_poly.entity_id
_entity_poly.type
_entity_poly.pdbx_seq_one_letter_code
_entity_poly.pdbx_strand_id
1 'polypeptide(L)' 'MEATQQVLGAMKAAGKPVAAGELATMTGLDRKVVDKAMAELKKDGSIVSPVRCKWQPA' A
#
# COMPACT_ATOMS: atom_id res chain seq x y z
N MET A 1 11.92 -3.24 -4.25
CA MET A 1 11.93 -1.76 -4.28
C MET A 1 11.64 -1.22 -2.89
N GLU A 2 12.39 -0.23 -2.45
CA GLU A 2 12.19 0.32 -1.11
C GLU A 2 10.78 0.88 -0.90
N ALA A 3 10.23 1.50 -1.93
CA ALA A 3 8.88 2.05 -1.85
C ALA A 3 7.84 0.96 -1.59
N THR A 4 8.00 -0.22 -2.19
CA THR A 4 7.07 -1.32 -1.95
C THR A 4 7.14 -1.79 -0.50
N GLN A 5 8.34 -1.84 0.07
CA GLN A 5 8.52 -2.24 1.45
C GLN A 5 7.96 -1.20 2.41
N GLN A 6 8.14 0.09 2.10
CA GLN A 6 7.58 1.16 2.91
C GLN A 6 6.05 1.13 2.91
N VAL A 7 5.47 0.96 1.73
CA VAL A 7 4.01 0.89 1.60
C VAL A 7 3.46 -0.33 2.34
N LEU A 8 4.08 -1.48 2.15
CA LEU A 8 3.65 -2.70 2.82
C LEU A 8 3.80 -2.57 4.35
N GLY A 9 4.90 -1.99 4.80
CA GLY A 9 5.11 -1.75 6.23
C GLY A 9 4.07 -0.82 6.82
N ALA A 10 3.69 0.23 6.08
CA ALA A 10 2.66 1.15 6.53
C ALA A 10 1.30 0.44 6.64
N MET A 11 0.98 -0.45 5.70
CA MET A 11 -0.25 -1.23 5.77
C MET A 11 -0.26 -2.12 7.01
N LYS A 12 0.85 -2.78 7.29
CA LYS A 12 0.97 -3.63 8.48
C LYS A 12 0.82 -2.83 9.76
N ALA A 13 1.44 -1.65 9.79
CA ALA A 13 1.36 -0.77 10.95
C ALA A 13 -0.05 -0.23 11.16
N ALA A 14 -0.79 0.00 10.08
CA ALA A 14 -2.16 0.50 10.18
C ALA A 14 -3.11 -0.52 10.82
N GLY A 15 -2.85 -1.82 10.61
CA GLY A 15 -3.68 -2.88 11.16
C GLY A 15 -5.09 -2.94 10.58
N LYS A 16 -5.33 -2.27 9.46
CA LYS A 16 -6.64 -2.21 8.81
C LYS A 16 -6.44 -1.90 7.33
N PRO A 17 -7.43 -2.18 6.48
CA PRO A 17 -7.33 -1.80 5.07
C PRO A 17 -7.22 -0.27 4.93
N VAL A 18 -6.33 0.18 4.05
CA VAL A 18 -6.08 1.61 3.83
C VAL A 18 -6.12 1.93 2.34
N ALA A 19 -6.50 3.16 2.01
CA ALA A 19 -6.50 3.66 0.65
C ALA A 19 -5.11 4.16 0.26
N ALA A 20 -4.87 4.26 -1.05
CA ALA A 20 -3.59 4.76 -1.55
C ALA A 20 -3.27 6.17 -1.07
N GLY A 21 -4.29 7.03 -0.97
CA GLY A 21 -4.10 8.39 -0.44
C GLY A 21 -3.64 8.39 1.01
N GLU A 22 -4.18 7.49 1.82
CA GLU A 22 -3.74 7.33 3.21
C GLU A 22 -2.30 6.85 3.27
N LEU A 23 -1.94 5.92 2.40
CA LEU A 23 -0.57 5.42 2.33
C LEU A 23 0.42 6.50 1.93
N ALA A 24 0.04 7.37 0.99
CA ALA A 24 0.89 8.49 0.61
C ALA A 24 1.14 9.42 1.81
N THR A 25 0.12 9.67 2.60
CA THR A 25 0.24 10.49 3.80
C THR A 25 1.09 9.80 4.87
N MET A 26 0.86 8.52 5.08
CA MET A 26 1.57 7.74 6.11
C MET A 26 3.04 7.56 5.81
N THR A 27 3.38 7.32 4.54
CA THR A 27 4.75 7.06 4.13
C THR A 27 5.51 8.33 3.75
N GLY A 28 4.79 9.41 3.47
CA GLY A 28 5.41 10.63 2.96
C GLY A 28 5.86 10.52 1.50
N LEU A 29 5.47 9.45 0.82
CA LEU A 29 5.84 9.25 -0.58
C LEU A 29 4.84 9.95 -1.51
N ASP A 30 5.30 10.25 -2.71
CA ASP A 30 4.45 10.80 -3.75
C ASP A 30 3.35 9.80 -4.10
N ARG A 31 2.16 10.28 -4.41
CA ARG A 31 1.04 9.41 -4.79
C ARG A 31 1.41 8.50 -5.96
N LYS A 32 2.17 9.02 -6.93
CA LYS A 32 2.62 8.22 -8.07
C LYS A 32 3.51 7.06 -7.63
N VAL A 33 4.38 7.31 -6.67
CA VAL A 33 5.27 6.28 -6.12
C VAL A 33 4.44 5.24 -5.38
N VAL A 34 3.47 5.67 -4.60
CA VAL A 34 2.56 4.77 -3.88
C VAL A 34 1.77 3.91 -4.86
N ASP A 35 1.21 4.51 -5.89
CA ASP A 35 0.44 3.77 -6.90
C ASP A 35 1.29 2.71 -7.58
N LYS A 36 2.53 3.06 -7.94
CA LYS A 36 3.45 2.11 -8.56
C LYS A 36 3.81 0.97 -7.60
N ALA A 37 4.09 1.31 -6.36
CA ALA A 37 4.42 0.32 -5.34
C ALA A 37 3.23 -0.63 -5.10
N MET A 38 2.03 -0.09 -5.04
CA MET A 38 0.83 -0.90 -4.85
C MET A 38 0.58 -1.82 -6.03
N ALA A 39 0.83 -1.35 -7.25
CA ALA A 39 0.69 -2.18 -8.45
C ALA A 39 1.64 -3.37 -8.39
N GLU A 40 2.88 -3.15 -7.96
CA GLU A 40 3.85 -4.23 -7.82
C GLU A 40 3.47 -5.21 -6.71
N LEU A 41 3.02 -4.69 -5.57
CA LEU A 41 2.59 -5.54 -4.45
C LEU A 41 1.36 -6.36 -4.83
N LYS A 42 0.43 -5.78 -5.56
CA LYS A 42 -0.74 -6.49 -6.06
C LYS A 42 -0.34 -7.61 -7.01
N LYS A 43 0.56 -7.31 -7.94
CA LYS A 43 1.05 -8.29 -8.90
C LYS A 43 1.76 -9.44 -8.20
N ASP A 44 2.50 -9.13 -7.15
CA ASP A 44 3.25 -10.10 -6.37
C ASP A 44 2.36 -10.91 -5.42
N GLY A 45 1.14 -10.44 -5.18
CA GLY A 45 0.23 -11.09 -4.26
C GLY A 45 0.47 -10.74 -2.79
N SER A 46 1.26 -9.70 -2.53
CA SER A 46 1.59 -9.29 -1.16
C SER A 46 0.48 -8.49 -0.50
N ILE A 47 -0.43 -7.95 -1.27
CA ILE A 47 -1.57 -7.19 -0.76
C ILE A 47 -2.86 -7.67 -1.43
N VAL A 48 -3.96 -7.46 -0.74
CA VAL A 48 -5.30 -7.79 -1.25
C VAL A 48 -6.22 -6.61 -0.99
N SER A 49 -7.31 -6.54 -1.76
CA SER A 49 -8.33 -5.51 -1.60
C SER A 49 -9.60 -6.14 -1.04
N PRO A 50 -9.75 -6.21 0.30
CA PRO A 50 -10.95 -6.81 0.89
C PRO A 50 -12.18 -5.94 0.70
N VAL A 51 -11.98 -4.64 0.54
CA VAL A 51 -13.05 -3.69 0.24
C VAL A 51 -12.60 -2.78 -0.88
N ARG A 52 -13.58 -2.20 -1.56
CA ARG A 52 -13.31 -1.33 -2.68
C ARG A 52 -12.43 -0.15 -2.27
N CYS A 53 -11.40 0.11 -3.05
CA CYS A 53 -10.45 1.20 -2.86
C CYS A 53 -9.67 1.13 -1.54
N LYS A 54 -9.67 -0.01 -0.87
CA LYS A 54 -8.89 -0.23 0.35
C LYS A 54 -8.00 -1.45 0.16
N TRP A 55 -6.82 -1.41 0.73
CA TRP A 55 -5.82 -2.47 0.59
C TRP A 55 -5.26 -2.88 1.94
N GLN A 56 -4.92 -4.14 2.06
CA GLN A 56 -4.30 -4.66 3.27
C GLN A 56 -3.26 -5.73 2.89
N PRO A 57 -2.29 -6.03 3.75
CA PRO A 57 -1.35 -7.13 3.50
C PRO A 57 -2.11 -8.45 3.37
N ALA A 58 -1.69 -9.25 2.43
CA ALA A 58 -2.28 -10.56 2.22
C ALA A 58 -2.00 -11.51 3.39
#